data_f96a1c368f333ad451a93ca78766cd2d
#
_entry.id   f96a1c368f333ad451a93ca78766cd2d
#
_cell.length_a   1.000
_cell.length_b   1.000
_cell.length_c   1.000
_cell.angle_alpha   90.00
_cell.angle_beta   90.00
_cell.angle_gamma   90.00
#
_symmetry.space_group_name_H-M   'P 1'
#
loop_
_entity.id
_entity.type
_entity.pdbx_description
1 polymer ?
#
loop_
_entity_poly.entity_id
_entity_poly.type
_entity_poly.pdbx_seq_one_letter_code
_entity_poly.pdbx_strand_id
1 'polypeptide(L)'
;IPIAYARDGDRLLFHGSTGAGALRMAADGAPVSFCVHAVDAIRLSYNGLHHSVNYRSAVVEGVATRLTGDEHWAALDLLVDLLVPGRNSEIVPVTSKDAAKTMTLALPISDGHWLMKARTGQLARADEVPDDVWMGTVPLTLVAGEPVPATGQDPGLPLPASVRRFVAARPNPDGRDADRPGVV
;
A
#
# COMPACT_ATOMS: atom_id res chain seq x y z
N ILE A 1 -6.46 1.88 11.15
CA ILE A 1 -5.01 1.75 11.33
C ILE A 1 -4.33 1.44 9.99
N PRO A 2 -3.15 1.98 9.70
CA PRO A 2 -2.34 1.54 8.55
C PRO A 2 -1.95 0.08 8.71
N ILE A 3 -2.07 -0.70 7.64
CA ILE A 3 -1.74 -2.13 7.64
C ILE A 3 -1.31 -2.57 6.24
N ALA A 4 -0.31 -3.45 6.16
CA ALA A 4 0.05 -4.11 4.92
C ALA A 4 -1.01 -5.18 4.58
N TYR A 5 -1.33 -5.29 3.30
CA TYR A 5 -2.35 -6.23 2.83
C TYR A 5 -1.95 -6.88 1.51
N ALA A 6 -2.57 -7.99 1.22
CA ALA A 6 -2.53 -8.65 -0.07
C ALA A 6 -3.95 -8.94 -0.58
N ARG A 7 -4.12 -9.01 -1.90
CA ARG A 7 -5.33 -9.56 -2.49
C ARG A 7 -5.07 -11.00 -2.91
N ASP A 8 -5.93 -11.90 -2.48
CA ASP A 8 -5.94 -13.30 -2.86
C ASP A 8 -7.32 -13.67 -3.42
N GLY A 9 -7.44 -13.72 -4.73
CA GLY A 9 -8.74 -13.88 -5.38
C GLY A 9 -9.72 -12.78 -4.97
N ASP A 10 -10.84 -13.18 -4.37
CA ASP A 10 -11.91 -12.29 -3.91
C ASP A 10 -11.87 -12.06 -2.38
N ARG A 11 -10.67 -12.01 -1.82
CA ARG A 11 -10.46 -11.67 -0.41
C ARG A 11 -9.22 -10.78 -0.23
N LEU A 12 -9.27 -9.92 0.78
CA LEU A 12 -8.11 -9.15 1.26
C LEU A 12 -7.51 -9.87 2.45
N LEU A 13 -6.21 -10.12 2.37
CA LEU A 13 -5.42 -10.69 3.45
C LEU A 13 -4.64 -9.59 4.15
N PHE A 14 -4.62 -9.62 5.48
CA PHE A 14 -3.80 -8.72 6.27
C PHE A 14 -3.37 -9.40 7.58
N HIS A 15 -2.33 -8.89 8.20
CA HIS A 15 -1.78 -9.52 9.38
C HIS A 15 -1.31 -8.52 10.43
N GLY A 16 -1.08 -9.02 11.62
CA GLY A 16 -0.46 -8.29 12.71
C GLY A 16 -0.26 -9.14 13.95
N SER A 17 0.20 -8.51 15.02
CA SER A 17 0.41 -9.21 16.30
C SER A 17 -0.91 -9.77 16.84
N THR A 18 -0.86 -10.98 17.40
CA THR A 18 -1.98 -11.57 18.16
C THR A 18 -2.39 -10.72 19.38
N GLY A 19 -1.52 -9.80 19.82
CA GLY A 19 -1.82 -8.82 20.88
C GLY A 19 -2.50 -7.53 20.39
N ALA A 20 -2.63 -7.31 19.07
CA ALA A 20 -3.21 -6.08 18.52
C ALA A 20 -4.73 -6.03 18.75
N GLY A 21 -5.21 -5.07 19.54
CA GLY A 21 -6.61 -4.98 19.93
C GLY A 21 -7.58 -4.87 18.76
N ALA A 22 -7.30 -4.02 17.77
CA ALA A 22 -8.14 -3.87 16.58
C ALA A 22 -8.26 -5.17 15.76
N LEU A 23 -7.16 -5.92 15.59
CA LEU A 23 -7.18 -7.20 14.87
C LEU A 23 -7.94 -8.29 15.65
N ARG A 24 -7.83 -8.30 16.97
CA ARG A 24 -8.63 -9.22 17.81
C ARG A 24 -10.11 -8.93 17.67
N MET A 25 -10.52 -7.66 17.75
CA MET A 25 -11.92 -7.29 17.53
C MET A 25 -12.42 -7.74 16.16
N ALA A 26 -11.63 -7.56 15.11
CA ALA A 26 -11.96 -8.03 13.77
C ALA A 26 -12.06 -9.56 13.70
N ALA A 27 -11.13 -10.28 14.35
CA ALA A 27 -11.16 -11.75 14.43
C ALA A 27 -12.35 -12.28 15.24
N ASP A 28 -12.83 -11.51 16.20
CA ASP A 28 -13.99 -11.82 17.03
C ASP A 28 -15.32 -11.43 16.36
N GLY A 29 -15.30 -11.03 15.09
CA GLY A 29 -16.49 -10.77 14.28
C GLY A 29 -16.94 -9.32 14.23
N ALA A 30 -16.15 -8.36 14.72
CA ALA A 30 -16.49 -6.95 14.55
C ALA A 30 -16.45 -6.56 13.06
N PRO A 31 -17.39 -5.73 12.58
CA PRO A 31 -17.38 -5.21 11.21
C PRO A 31 -16.09 -4.45 10.91
N VAL A 32 -15.55 -4.67 9.71
CA VAL A 32 -14.34 -4.03 9.20
C VAL A 32 -14.70 -3.19 7.99
N SER A 33 -14.21 -1.94 7.94
CA SER A 33 -14.16 -1.13 6.73
C SER A 33 -12.69 -0.98 6.33
N PHE A 34 -12.30 -1.60 5.22
CA PHE A 34 -10.94 -1.62 4.70
C PHE A 34 -10.82 -0.66 3.53
N CYS A 35 -10.02 0.41 3.70
CA CYS A 35 -9.84 1.43 2.69
C CYS A 35 -8.43 1.38 2.10
N VAL A 36 -8.36 1.39 0.77
CA VAL A 36 -7.12 1.55 0.00
C VAL A 36 -7.26 2.76 -0.89
N HIS A 37 -6.25 3.63 -0.94
CA HIS A 37 -6.27 4.76 -1.84
C HIS A 37 -4.87 5.10 -2.37
N ALA A 38 -4.86 5.78 -3.52
CA ALA A 38 -3.69 6.41 -4.09
C ALA A 38 -4.08 7.79 -4.62
N VAL A 39 -3.22 8.80 -4.39
CA VAL A 39 -3.33 10.11 -5.04
C VAL A 39 -2.37 10.11 -6.23
N ASP A 40 -2.93 10.26 -7.43
CA ASP A 40 -2.19 10.13 -8.69
C ASP A 40 -1.73 11.49 -9.24
N ALA A 41 -2.42 12.58 -8.88
CA ALA A 41 -2.03 13.94 -9.28
C ALA A 41 -2.74 15.01 -8.45
N ILE A 42 -2.13 16.19 -8.38
CA ILE A 42 -2.77 17.43 -7.90
C ILE A 42 -3.39 18.15 -9.09
N ARG A 43 -4.63 18.60 -8.95
CA ARG A 43 -5.34 19.38 -9.94
C ARG A 43 -5.41 20.84 -9.48
N LEU A 44 -4.73 21.72 -10.20
CA LEU A 44 -4.68 23.15 -9.92
C LEU A 44 -5.62 23.90 -10.88
N SER A 45 -6.62 24.54 -10.34
CA SER A 45 -7.61 25.31 -11.09
C SER A 45 -7.36 26.81 -10.92
N TYR A 46 -8.11 27.63 -11.65
CA TYR A 46 -8.04 29.09 -11.58
C TYR A 46 -8.52 29.68 -10.25
N ASN A 47 -9.23 28.89 -9.48
CA ASN A 47 -9.84 29.29 -8.22
C ASN A 47 -9.55 28.23 -7.15
N GLY A 48 -9.21 28.66 -5.94
CA GLY A 48 -8.83 27.76 -4.84
C GLY A 48 -9.89 26.74 -4.46
N LEU A 49 -11.17 27.05 -4.59
CA LEU A 49 -12.26 26.11 -4.33
C LEU A 49 -12.36 24.98 -5.36
N HIS A 50 -11.79 25.17 -6.54
CA HIS A 50 -11.79 24.19 -7.62
C HIS A 50 -10.51 23.34 -7.67
N HIS A 51 -9.55 23.58 -6.77
CA HIS A 51 -8.41 22.69 -6.61
C HIS A 51 -8.88 21.31 -6.16
N SER A 52 -8.24 20.26 -6.65
CA SER A 52 -8.63 18.88 -6.36
C SER A 52 -7.47 17.91 -6.57
N VAL A 53 -7.78 16.62 -6.57
CA VAL A 53 -6.81 15.56 -6.86
C VAL A 53 -7.37 14.56 -7.88
N ASN A 54 -6.49 13.96 -8.66
CA ASN A 54 -6.78 12.68 -9.30
C ASN A 54 -6.42 11.58 -8.32
N TYR A 55 -7.26 10.56 -8.23
CA TYR A 55 -7.11 9.51 -7.24
C TYR A 55 -7.78 8.21 -7.67
N ARG A 56 -7.38 7.15 -7.03
CA ARG A 56 -8.07 5.85 -7.03
C ARG A 56 -8.30 5.44 -5.59
N SER A 57 -9.48 4.96 -5.28
CA SER A 57 -9.79 4.44 -3.95
C SER A 57 -10.73 3.25 -4.05
N ALA A 58 -10.56 2.32 -3.12
CA ALA A 58 -11.50 1.23 -2.92
C ALA A 58 -11.77 1.08 -1.42
N VAL A 59 -13.04 0.84 -1.08
CA VAL A 59 -13.46 0.49 0.28
C VAL A 59 -14.15 -0.85 0.19
N VAL A 60 -13.78 -1.76 1.09
CA VAL A 60 -14.41 -3.08 1.26
C VAL A 60 -14.93 -3.17 2.68
N GLU A 61 -16.20 -3.51 2.84
CA GLU A 61 -16.85 -3.66 4.13
C GLU A 61 -17.26 -5.11 4.36
N GLY A 62 -17.14 -5.58 5.59
CA GLY A 62 -17.54 -6.95 5.92
C GLY A 62 -17.00 -7.40 7.27
N VAL A 63 -17.09 -8.70 7.50
CA VAL A 63 -16.52 -9.36 8.67
C VAL A 63 -15.33 -10.20 8.21
N ALA A 64 -14.18 -9.95 8.85
CA ALA A 64 -12.97 -10.70 8.54
C ALA A 64 -12.96 -12.03 9.30
N THR A 65 -12.37 -13.04 8.70
CA THR A 65 -12.19 -14.37 9.30
C THR A 65 -10.72 -14.60 9.61
N ARG A 66 -10.43 -15.12 10.79
CA ARG A 66 -9.08 -15.53 11.16
C ARG A 66 -8.68 -16.79 10.41
N LEU A 67 -7.51 -16.76 9.78
CA LEU A 67 -6.92 -17.92 9.10
C LEU A 67 -6.11 -18.75 10.08
N THR A 68 -6.14 -20.06 9.88
CA THR A 68 -5.41 -21.07 10.70
C THR A 68 -4.81 -22.16 9.82
N GLY A 69 -3.93 -22.99 10.38
CA GLY A 69 -3.33 -24.10 9.65
C GLY A 69 -2.61 -23.65 8.37
N ASP A 70 -2.78 -24.40 7.30
CA ASP A 70 -2.10 -24.15 6.01
C ASP A 70 -2.50 -22.81 5.37
N GLU A 71 -3.75 -22.35 5.56
CA GLU A 71 -4.17 -21.04 5.07
C GLU A 71 -3.42 -19.88 5.74
N HIS A 72 -3.14 -20.02 7.03
CA HIS A 72 -2.34 -19.01 7.76
C HIS A 72 -0.92 -18.93 7.19
N TRP A 73 -0.27 -20.05 6.94
CA TRP A 73 1.07 -20.09 6.34
C TRP A 73 1.09 -19.52 4.92
N ALA A 74 0.14 -19.94 4.07
CA ALA A 74 0.01 -19.44 2.72
C ALA A 74 -0.22 -17.90 2.68
N ALA A 75 -1.02 -17.39 3.62
CA ALA A 75 -1.26 -15.94 3.75
C ALA A 75 0.00 -15.18 4.17
N LEU A 76 0.81 -15.71 5.08
CA LEU A 76 2.08 -15.08 5.48
C LEU A 76 3.06 -15.00 4.30
N ASP A 77 3.19 -16.08 3.53
CA ASP A 77 4.06 -16.13 2.35
C ASP A 77 3.60 -15.12 1.28
N LEU A 78 2.30 -15.08 1.00
CA LEU A 78 1.73 -14.15 0.02
C LEU A 78 1.90 -12.68 0.43
N LEU A 79 1.74 -12.36 1.71
CA LEU A 79 1.92 -11.00 2.23
C LEU A 79 3.36 -10.51 2.09
N VAL A 80 4.35 -11.37 2.33
CA VAL A 80 5.76 -11.02 2.12
C VAL A 80 6.05 -10.83 0.63
N ASP A 81 5.61 -11.76 -0.21
CA ASP A 81 5.89 -11.72 -1.64
C ASP A 81 5.22 -10.55 -2.36
N LEU A 82 4.04 -10.10 -1.88
CA LEU A 82 3.39 -8.92 -2.42
C LEU A 82 4.13 -7.62 -2.11
N LEU A 83 4.76 -7.52 -0.93
CA LEU A 83 5.54 -6.32 -0.57
C LEU A 83 6.78 -6.21 -1.46
N VAL A 84 7.53 -7.29 -1.63
CA VAL A 84 8.72 -7.37 -2.47
C VAL A 84 8.75 -8.73 -3.18
N PRO A 85 8.27 -8.81 -4.43
CA PRO A 85 8.16 -10.06 -5.16
C PRO A 85 9.48 -10.84 -5.26
N GLY A 86 9.44 -12.13 -4.88
CA GLY A 86 10.58 -13.03 -4.85
C GLY A 86 11.43 -12.93 -3.58
N ARG A 87 11.03 -12.12 -2.58
CA ARG A 87 11.80 -11.96 -1.35
C ARG A 87 11.82 -13.21 -0.48
N ASN A 88 10.75 -13.99 -0.45
CA ASN A 88 10.64 -15.20 0.37
C ASN A 88 11.78 -16.21 0.13
N SER A 89 12.28 -16.32 -1.12
CA SER A 89 13.38 -17.21 -1.46
C SER A 89 14.77 -16.73 -1.00
N GLU A 90 14.87 -15.50 -0.52
CA GLU A 90 16.13 -14.85 -0.17
C GLU A 90 16.28 -14.58 1.34
N ILE A 91 15.29 -14.96 2.14
CA ILE A 91 15.25 -14.71 3.60
C ILE A 91 15.13 -16.02 4.37
N VAL A 92 15.37 -15.91 5.67
CA VAL A 92 15.13 -17.04 6.59
C VAL A 92 13.62 -17.30 6.65
N PRO A 93 13.17 -18.56 6.50
CA PRO A 93 11.75 -18.90 6.61
C PRO A 93 11.14 -18.48 7.95
N VAL A 94 9.87 -18.13 7.91
CA VAL A 94 9.09 -17.82 9.12
C VAL A 94 9.08 -19.05 10.03
N THR A 95 9.41 -18.87 11.32
CA THR A 95 9.37 -19.96 12.30
C THR A 95 7.97 -20.18 12.86
N SER A 96 7.70 -21.39 13.37
CA SER A 96 6.43 -21.68 14.07
C SER A 96 6.19 -20.74 15.27
N LYS A 97 7.27 -20.27 15.91
CA LYS A 97 7.20 -19.31 17.01
C LYS A 97 6.75 -17.92 16.54
N ASP A 98 7.21 -17.49 15.37
CA ASP A 98 6.82 -16.20 14.78
C ASP A 98 5.40 -16.26 14.23
N ALA A 99 5.04 -17.35 13.55
CA ALA A 99 3.69 -17.60 13.07
C ALA A 99 2.68 -17.60 14.24
N ALA A 100 3.00 -18.24 15.35
CA ALA A 100 2.13 -18.27 16.55
C ALA A 100 1.87 -16.89 17.17
N LYS A 101 2.77 -15.92 16.99
CA LYS A 101 2.62 -14.53 17.46
C LYS A 101 1.91 -13.63 16.45
N THR A 102 1.69 -14.12 15.25
CA THR A 102 1.10 -13.38 14.14
C THR A 102 -0.32 -13.89 13.87
N MET A 103 -1.26 -12.99 13.75
CA MET A 103 -2.63 -13.26 13.32
C MET A 103 -2.77 -12.85 11.86
N THR A 104 -3.30 -13.71 11.02
CA THR A 104 -3.72 -13.39 9.66
C THR A 104 -5.24 -13.43 9.57
N LEU A 105 -5.77 -12.46 8.86
CA LEU A 105 -7.21 -12.28 8.65
C LEU A 105 -7.49 -12.20 7.15
N ALA A 106 -8.64 -12.72 6.75
CA ALA A 106 -9.19 -12.62 5.41
C ALA A 106 -10.51 -11.85 5.46
N LEU A 107 -10.62 -10.77 4.70
CA LEU A 107 -11.86 -10.02 4.49
C LEU A 107 -12.39 -10.33 3.10
N PRO A 108 -13.56 -10.96 2.94
CA PRO A 108 -14.15 -11.24 1.64
C PRO A 108 -14.48 -9.95 0.88
N ILE A 109 -14.24 -9.93 -0.44
CA ILE A 109 -14.72 -8.90 -1.35
C ILE A 109 -16.05 -9.42 -1.93
N SER A 110 -17.14 -9.15 -1.22
CA SER A 110 -18.47 -9.64 -1.59
C SER A 110 -19.25 -8.60 -2.36
N ASP A 111 -20.12 -9.03 -3.26
CA ASP A 111 -20.98 -8.15 -4.03
C ASP A 111 -21.86 -7.28 -3.12
N GLY A 112 -21.94 -6.00 -3.45
CA GLY A 112 -22.69 -5.01 -2.68
C GLY A 112 -21.98 -4.46 -1.42
N HIS A 113 -20.82 -5.00 -1.07
CA HIS A 113 -20.05 -4.59 0.10
C HIS A 113 -18.69 -3.95 -0.24
N TRP A 114 -18.56 -3.45 -1.45
CA TRP A 114 -17.39 -2.69 -1.86
C TRP A 114 -17.77 -1.49 -2.71
N LEU A 115 -16.97 -0.46 -2.66
CA LEU A 115 -17.10 0.74 -3.48
C LEU A 115 -15.73 1.11 -4.04
N MET A 116 -15.66 1.33 -5.35
CA MET A 116 -14.49 1.90 -5.99
C MET A 116 -14.82 3.28 -6.55
N LYS A 117 -13.93 4.23 -6.33
CA LYS A 117 -13.98 5.56 -6.95
C LYS A 117 -12.64 5.90 -7.58
N ALA A 118 -12.69 6.49 -8.77
CA ALA A 118 -11.52 7.02 -9.44
C ALA A 118 -11.86 8.36 -10.08
N ARG A 119 -10.91 9.27 -10.00
CA ARG A 119 -10.91 10.49 -10.79
C ARG A 119 -9.60 10.54 -11.55
N THR A 120 -9.69 10.66 -12.87
CA THR A 120 -8.56 10.70 -13.79
C THR A 120 -8.71 11.84 -14.79
N GLY A 121 -7.69 12.09 -15.58
CA GLY A 121 -7.74 13.03 -16.69
C GLY A 121 -7.32 14.46 -16.32
N GLN A 122 -7.30 15.30 -17.34
CA GLN A 122 -6.88 16.68 -17.25
C GLN A 122 -8.05 17.59 -16.90
N LEU A 123 -7.73 18.81 -16.41
CA LEU A 123 -8.70 19.89 -16.30
C LEU A 123 -9.03 20.42 -17.70
N ALA A 124 -10.31 20.65 -17.95
CA ALA A 124 -10.73 21.49 -19.08
C ALA A 124 -10.68 22.96 -18.64
N ARG A 125 -10.20 23.82 -19.53
CA ARG A 125 -10.28 25.27 -19.31
C ARG A 125 -11.71 25.72 -19.60
N ALA A 126 -12.26 26.52 -18.70
CA ALA A 126 -13.54 27.19 -18.92
C ALA A 126 -13.30 28.56 -19.56
N ASP A 127 -14.29 29.08 -20.29
CA ASP A 127 -14.17 30.32 -21.06
C ASP A 127 -13.95 31.59 -20.18
N GLU A 128 -14.43 31.55 -18.95
CA GLU A 128 -14.27 32.62 -17.96
C GLU A 128 -12.89 32.71 -17.30
N VAL A 129 -11.99 31.78 -17.59
CA VAL A 129 -10.65 31.79 -16.98
C VAL A 129 -9.78 32.85 -17.64
N PRO A 130 -9.16 33.80 -16.89
CA PRO A 130 -8.22 34.77 -17.43
C PRO A 130 -7.03 34.10 -18.15
N ASP A 131 -6.53 34.73 -19.22
CA ASP A 131 -5.47 34.15 -20.03
C ASP A 131 -4.11 34.03 -19.32
N ASP A 132 -3.89 34.87 -18.32
CA ASP A 132 -2.68 34.91 -17.50
C ASP A 132 -2.71 33.94 -16.28
N VAL A 133 -3.83 33.23 -16.08
CA VAL A 133 -3.96 32.26 -14.99
C VAL A 133 -3.66 30.84 -15.50
N TRP A 134 -2.58 30.25 -14.98
CA TRP A 134 -2.23 28.87 -15.29
C TRP A 134 -3.15 27.88 -14.57
N MET A 135 -3.61 26.88 -15.30
CA MET A 135 -4.37 25.73 -14.80
C MET A 135 -3.74 24.43 -15.29
N GLY A 136 -3.83 23.39 -14.49
CA GLY A 136 -3.29 22.11 -14.96
C GLY A 136 -3.28 21.01 -13.91
N THR A 137 -2.61 19.95 -14.25
CA THR A 137 -2.47 18.77 -13.40
C THR A 137 -0.99 18.49 -13.19
N VAL A 138 -0.60 18.35 -11.92
CA VAL A 138 0.76 17.94 -11.53
C VAL A 138 0.73 16.46 -11.15
N PRO A 139 1.26 15.55 -11.98
CA PRO A 139 1.34 14.13 -11.66
C PRO A 139 2.18 13.87 -10.41
N LEU A 140 1.80 12.86 -9.63
CA LEU A 140 2.56 12.36 -8.50
C LEU A 140 3.04 10.94 -8.82
N THR A 141 4.31 10.68 -8.56
CA THR A 141 4.92 9.36 -8.79
C THR A 141 5.63 8.90 -7.52
N LEU A 142 5.35 7.66 -7.12
CA LEU A 142 6.08 7.01 -6.04
C LEU A 142 7.38 6.42 -6.62
N VAL A 143 8.51 6.86 -6.10
CA VAL A 143 9.83 6.39 -6.49
C VAL A 143 10.49 5.64 -5.34
N ALA A 144 11.39 4.70 -5.64
CA ALA A 144 12.24 4.08 -4.64
C ALA A 144 13.52 4.92 -4.47
N GLY A 145 13.90 5.18 -3.23
CA GLY A 145 15.21 5.74 -2.90
C GLY A 145 16.31 4.67 -2.88
N GLU A 146 17.54 5.09 -2.58
CA GLU A 146 18.66 4.16 -2.38
C GLU A 146 18.38 3.25 -1.18
N PRO A 147 18.60 1.92 -1.30
CA PRO A 147 18.46 1.02 -0.18
C PRO A 147 19.47 1.30 0.94
N VAL A 148 18.99 1.44 2.15
CA VAL A 148 19.82 1.69 3.32
C VAL A 148 19.98 0.41 4.13
N PRO A 149 21.20 -0.08 4.37
CA PRO A 149 21.44 -1.26 5.23
C PRO A 149 20.92 -1.04 6.65
N ALA A 150 20.47 -2.12 7.29
CA ALA A 150 20.12 -2.08 8.70
C ALA A 150 21.34 -1.71 9.57
N THR A 151 21.11 -1.01 10.68
CA THR A 151 22.17 -0.68 11.65
C THR A 151 22.89 -1.95 12.11
N GLY A 152 24.20 -1.96 11.98
CA GLY A 152 25.05 -3.11 12.34
C GLY A 152 25.18 -4.19 11.26
N GLN A 153 24.57 -4.01 10.11
CA GLN A 153 24.77 -4.88 8.94
C GLN A 153 26.05 -4.47 8.22
N ASP A 154 26.77 -5.45 7.67
CA ASP A 154 27.93 -5.20 6.80
C ASP A 154 27.48 -4.40 5.55
N PRO A 155 28.03 -3.19 5.35
CA PRO A 155 27.67 -2.36 4.19
C PRO A 155 28.17 -2.95 2.87
N GLY A 156 29.12 -3.88 2.89
CA GLY A 156 29.61 -4.61 1.72
C GLY A 156 28.72 -5.79 1.28
N LEU A 157 27.67 -6.12 2.05
CA LEU A 157 26.77 -7.20 1.69
C LEU A 157 25.98 -6.83 0.43
N PRO A 158 26.03 -7.65 -0.64
CA PRO A 158 25.36 -7.32 -1.89
C PRO A 158 23.83 -7.27 -1.71
N LEU A 159 23.19 -6.31 -2.37
CA LEU A 159 21.73 -6.23 -2.39
C LEU A 159 21.13 -7.51 -3.00
N PRO A 160 20.09 -8.09 -2.38
CA PRO A 160 19.36 -9.22 -2.93
C PRO A 160 18.71 -8.90 -4.28
N ALA A 161 18.49 -9.92 -5.11
CA ALA A 161 17.92 -9.75 -6.43
C ALA A 161 16.50 -9.15 -6.40
N SER A 162 15.69 -9.55 -5.42
CA SER A 162 14.34 -8.99 -5.20
C SER A 162 14.38 -7.49 -4.92
N VAL A 163 15.31 -7.03 -4.07
CA VAL A 163 15.46 -5.61 -3.73
C VAL A 163 15.92 -4.81 -4.94
N ARG A 164 16.91 -5.31 -5.70
CA ARG A 164 17.33 -4.66 -6.95
C ARG A 164 16.19 -4.52 -7.95
N ARG A 165 15.38 -5.57 -8.15
CA ARG A 165 14.21 -5.50 -9.03
C ARG A 165 13.16 -4.53 -8.53
N PHE A 166 12.91 -4.49 -7.21
CA PHE A 166 11.95 -3.57 -6.59
C PHE A 166 12.33 -2.09 -6.84
N VAL A 167 13.61 -1.75 -6.65
CA VAL A 167 14.13 -0.40 -6.90
C VAL A 167 14.09 -0.07 -8.39
N ALA A 168 14.54 -0.98 -9.25
CA ALA A 168 14.54 -0.77 -10.71
C ALA A 168 13.13 -0.57 -11.29
N ALA A 169 12.10 -1.17 -10.70
CA ALA A 169 10.71 -0.98 -11.10
C ALA A 169 10.12 0.37 -10.68
N ARG A 170 10.82 1.15 -9.86
CA ARG A 170 10.40 2.45 -9.31
C ARG A 170 11.53 3.47 -9.40
N PRO A 171 12.05 3.75 -10.60
CA PRO A 171 13.24 4.59 -10.76
C PRO A 171 13.01 5.99 -10.21
N ASN A 172 14.02 6.52 -9.52
CA ASN A 172 14.08 7.91 -9.10
C ASN A 172 14.85 8.69 -10.20
N PRO A 173 14.19 9.43 -11.08
CA PRO A 173 14.83 10.09 -12.22
C PRO A 173 15.81 11.18 -11.81
N ASP A 174 15.67 11.74 -10.61
CA ASP A 174 16.48 12.87 -10.14
C ASP A 174 17.68 12.44 -9.30
N GLY A 175 17.78 11.15 -8.94
CA GLY A 175 18.83 10.62 -8.05
C GLY A 175 18.93 11.33 -6.69
N ARG A 176 17.89 12.08 -6.31
CA ARG A 176 17.88 12.84 -5.06
C ARG A 176 17.59 11.88 -3.92
N ASP A 177 18.53 11.75 -3.03
CA ASP A 177 18.39 11.02 -1.79
C ASP A 177 17.20 11.50 -0.96
N ALA A 178 16.64 10.55 -0.21
CA ALA A 178 15.45 10.71 0.61
C ALA A 178 15.63 11.61 1.84
N ASP A 179 16.41 12.67 1.74
CA ASP A 179 16.57 13.71 2.78
C ASP A 179 15.36 14.68 2.79
N ARG A 180 14.16 14.15 2.48
CA ARG A 180 12.95 14.91 2.75
C ARG A 180 12.48 14.57 4.17
N PRO A 181 12.43 15.58 5.07
CA PRO A 181 11.77 15.41 6.36
C PRO A 181 10.36 14.88 6.08
N GLY A 182 10.00 13.80 6.77
CA GLY A 182 8.72 13.14 6.58
C GLY A 182 7.59 14.16 6.69
N VAL A 183 6.78 14.26 5.65
CA VAL A 183 5.47 14.90 5.74
C VAL A 183 4.62 13.97 6.60
N VAL A 184 4.36 14.41 7.83
CA VAL A 184 3.44 13.76 8.76
C VAL A 184 2.02 13.83 8.21
#